data_c53d495cba9212a5ccad095d31c5afaa
#
_entry.id   c53d495cba9212a5ccad095d31c5afaa
#
_cell.length_a   1.000
_cell.length_b   1.000
_cell.length_c   1.000
_cell.angle_alpha   90.00
_cell.angle_beta   90.00
_cell.angle_gamma   90.00
#
_symmetry.space_group_name_H-M   'P 1'
#
loop_
_entity.id
_entity.type
_entity.pdbx_description
1 polymer ?
#
loop_
_entity_poly.entity_id
_entity_poly.type
_entity_poly.pdbx_seq_one_letter_code
_entity_poly.pdbx_strand_id
1 'polypeptide(L)'
;MPSEALAKEGYLVVMWYVYLLESETFEGQRYVGMSSDLKRRLTDHNAGKSAHTSKYAPWRLVTYVAFVDKQKAESFERYLKSGSGHAFARKRLW
;
A
#
# COMPACT_ATOMS: atom_id res chain seq x y z
N MET A 1 7.43 3.30 9.28
CA MET A 1 6.20 4.09 9.21
C MET A 1 5.11 3.48 10.07
N PRO A 2 5.20 3.69 11.34
CA PRO A 2 4.18 3.15 12.23
C PRO A 2 2.88 3.95 12.12
N SER A 3 1.76 3.28 12.39
CA SER A 3 0.47 3.96 12.44
C SER A 3 0.45 5.06 13.48
N GLU A 4 1.30 4.94 14.49
CA GLU A 4 1.41 5.90 15.59
C GLU A 4 2.29 7.10 15.25
N ALA A 5 2.75 7.23 14.01
CA ALA A 5 3.63 8.33 13.64
C ALA A 5 3.03 9.70 13.93
N LEU A 6 1.71 9.79 13.97
CA LEU A 6 0.99 11.03 14.28
C LEU A 6 0.46 11.08 15.70
N ALA A 7 0.88 10.16 16.57
CA ALA A 7 0.41 10.10 17.95
C ALA A 7 1.15 11.15 18.80
N LYS A 8 0.75 12.38 18.66
CA LYS A 8 1.31 13.50 19.42
C LYS A 8 0.37 13.89 20.54
N GLU A 9 0.95 14.44 21.62
CA GLU A 9 0.18 15.04 22.72
C GLU A 9 -0.84 14.06 23.32
N GLY A 10 -0.50 12.77 23.35
CA GLY A 10 -1.36 11.76 23.94
C GLY A 10 -2.44 11.21 23.03
N TYR A 11 -2.48 11.64 21.78
CA TYR A 11 -3.43 11.09 20.82
C TYR A 11 -2.81 9.93 20.08
N LEU A 12 -3.58 8.85 19.97
CA LEU A 12 -3.21 7.71 19.14
C LEU A 12 -4.11 7.72 17.91
N VAL A 13 -3.53 7.94 16.74
CA VAL A 13 -4.25 7.98 15.49
C VAL A 13 -3.91 6.76 14.66
N VAL A 14 -4.93 5.96 14.35
CA VAL A 14 -4.75 4.81 13.46
C VAL A 14 -4.95 5.29 12.03
N MET A 15 -3.94 5.06 11.20
CA MET A 15 -4.00 5.42 9.79
C MET A 15 -4.23 4.18 8.94
N TRP A 16 -4.89 4.37 7.82
CA TRP A 16 -5.10 3.31 6.82
C TRP A 16 -4.29 3.68 5.60
N TYR A 17 -3.39 2.79 5.21
CA TYR A 17 -2.45 3.04 4.13
C TYR A 17 -2.90 2.31 2.88
N VAL A 18 -3.01 3.04 1.77
CA VAL A 18 -3.09 2.43 0.46
C VAL A 18 -1.68 2.47 -0.10
N TYR A 19 -1.11 1.30 -0.36
CA TYR A 19 0.30 1.19 -0.71
C TYR A 19 0.46 0.58 -2.09
N LEU A 20 1.52 1.03 -2.78
CA LEU A 20 1.84 0.60 -4.13
C LEU A 20 3.20 -0.07 -4.11
N LEU A 21 3.25 -1.31 -4.52
CA LEU A 21 4.46 -2.12 -4.55
C LEU A 21 4.85 -2.44 -5.97
N GLU A 22 6.15 -2.54 -6.20
CA GLU A 22 6.69 -3.00 -7.48
C GLU A 22 7.66 -4.15 -7.22
N SER A 23 7.58 -5.21 -8.02
CA SER A 23 8.50 -6.33 -7.91
C SER A 23 9.91 -5.87 -8.28
N GLU A 24 10.90 -6.31 -7.50
CA GLU A 24 12.30 -6.01 -7.80
C GLU A 24 12.88 -6.92 -8.87
N THR A 25 12.27 -8.07 -9.11
CA THR A 25 12.80 -9.06 -10.03
C THR A 25 11.97 -9.22 -11.31
N PHE A 26 10.68 -8.94 -11.25
CA PHE A 26 9.78 -9.08 -12.40
C PHE A 26 9.31 -7.71 -12.83
N GLU A 27 9.97 -7.16 -13.85
CA GLU A 27 9.66 -5.83 -14.34
C GLU A 27 8.18 -5.70 -14.73
N GLY A 28 7.56 -4.61 -14.31
CA GLY A 28 6.17 -4.33 -14.62
C GLY A 28 5.16 -5.00 -13.71
N GLN A 29 5.58 -5.88 -12.82
CA GLN A 29 4.67 -6.49 -11.85
C GLN A 29 4.47 -5.54 -10.68
N ARG A 30 3.23 -5.13 -10.49
CA ARG A 30 2.82 -4.13 -9.51
C ARG A 30 1.65 -4.62 -8.69
N TYR A 31 1.54 -4.11 -7.48
CA TYR A 31 0.48 -4.50 -6.56
C TYR A 31 -0.01 -3.28 -5.78
N VAL A 32 -1.31 -3.18 -5.61
CA VAL A 32 -1.94 -2.13 -4.79
C VAL A 32 -2.71 -2.83 -3.69
N GLY A 33 -2.45 -2.42 -2.46
CA GLY A 33 -3.12 -3.00 -1.29
C GLY A 33 -3.44 -1.95 -0.25
N MET A 34 -4.07 -2.40 0.84
CA MET A 34 -4.45 -1.52 1.95
C MET A 34 -4.16 -2.22 3.27
N SER A 35 -3.69 -1.47 4.25
CA SER A 35 -3.42 -2.01 5.58
C SER A 35 -3.33 -0.87 6.60
N SER A 36 -3.62 -1.19 7.85
CA SER A 36 -3.36 -0.28 8.96
C SER A 36 -1.94 -0.45 9.49
N ASP A 37 -1.20 -1.45 9.02
CA ASP A 37 0.19 -1.71 9.44
C ASP A 37 1.03 -1.98 8.19
N LEU A 38 1.51 -0.89 7.59
CA LEU A 38 2.22 -0.96 6.32
C LEU A 38 3.51 -1.77 6.42
N LYS A 39 4.27 -1.56 7.47
CA LYS A 39 5.55 -2.25 7.64
C LYS A 39 5.36 -3.76 7.73
N ARG A 40 4.37 -4.19 8.50
CA ARG A 40 4.07 -5.60 8.66
C ARG A 40 3.60 -6.22 7.34
N ARG A 41 2.73 -5.51 6.61
CA ARG A 41 2.22 -6.02 5.34
C ARG A 41 3.33 -6.18 4.31
N LEU A 42 4.24 -5.21 4.24
CA LEU A 42 5.37 -5.33 3.32
C LEU A 42 6.26 -6.51 3.71
N THR A 43 6.50 -6.70 5.00
CA THR A 43 7.24 -7.85 5.50
C THR A 43 6.55 -9.15 5.10
N ASP A 44 5.21 -9.22 5.25
CA ASP A 44 4.43 -10.41 4.89
C ASP A 44 4.49 -10.71 3.40
N HIS A 45 4.38 -9.69 2.56
CA HIS A 45 4.51 -9.88 1.12
C HIS A 45 5.88 -10.44 0.75
N ASN A 46 6.93 -9.93 1.38
CA ASN A 46 8.29 -10.38 1.08
C ASN A 46 8.63 -11.73 1.71
N ALA A 47 7.88 -12.13 2.72
CA ALA A 47 8.03 -13.47 3.32
C ALA A 47 7.20 -14.53 2.58
N GLY A 48 6.47 -14.15 1.53
CA GLY A 48 5.68 -15.07 0.75
C GLY A 48 4.38 -15.52 1.41
N LYS A 49 3.88 -14.74 2.37
CA LYS A 49 2.66 -15.09 3.10
C LYS A 49 1.38 -14.81 2.32
N SER A 50 1.46 -14.05 1.26
CA SER A 50 0.32 -13.75 0.40
C SER A 50 0.45 -14.55 -0.88
N ALA A 51 -0.53 -15.40 -1.17
CA ALA A 51 -0.51 -16.25 -2.35
C ALA A 51 -0.43 -15.43 -3.66
N HIS A 52 -1.07 -14.26 -3.67
CA HIS A 52 -1.09 -13.37 -4.83
C HIS A 52 0.26 -12.80 -5.18
N THR A 53 1.08 -12.51 -4.18
CA THR A 53 2.30 -11.74 -4.38
C THR A 53 3.58 -12.55 -4.18
N SER A 54 3.47 -13.77 -3.65
CA SER A 54 4.64 -14.55 -3.27
C SER A 54 5.60 -14.83 -4.44
N LYS A 55 5.06 -15.11 -5.61
CA LYS A 55 5.92 -15.48 -6.75
C LYS A 55 6.66 -14.30 -7.36
N TYR A 56 6.29 -13.08 -7.00
CA TYR A 56 6.95 -11.87 -7.51
C TYR A 56 7.78 -11.15 -6.45
N ALA A 57 7.94 -11.75 -5.28
CA ALA A 57 8.81 -11.19 -4.25
C ALA A 57 10.27 -11.23 -4.72
N PRO A 58 11.12 -10.34 -4.23
CA PRO A 58 10.83 -9.31 -3.22
C PRO A 58 10.15 -8.09 -3.83
N TRP A 59 9.37 -7.43 -2.99
CA TRP A 59 8.61 -6.23 -3.34
C TRP A 59 9.23 -4.99 -2.74
N ARG A 60 9.18 -3.92 -3.48
CA ARG A 60 9.65 -2.61 -3.02
C ARG A 60 8.45 -1.67 -2.91
N LEU A 61 8.41 -0.90 -1.83
CA LEU A 61 7.39 0.13 -1.65
C LEU A 61 7.74 1.32 -2.54
N VAL A 62 6.81 1.70 -3.43
CA VAL A 62 7.00 2.85 -4.31
C VAL A 62 6.35 4.09 -3.72
N THR A 63 5.10 3.97 -3.31
CA THR A 63 4.30 5.09 -2.81
C THR A 63 3.27 4.56 -1.84
N TYR A 64 2.85 5.39 -0.91
CA TYR A 64 1.66 5.09 -0.13
C TYR A 64 0.92 6.38 0.17
N VAL A 65 -0.39 6.24 0.38
CA VAL A 65 -1.25 7.35 0.79
C VAL A 65 -1.95 6.92 2.08
N ALA A 66 -1.88 7.78 3.07
CA ALA A 66 -2.44 7.49 4.39
C ALA A 66 -3.76 8.24 4.60
N PHE A 67 -4.74 7.54 5.16
CA PHE A 67 -6.06 8.08 5.45
C PHE A 67 -6.41 7.82 6.90
N VAL A 68 -7.03 8.80 7.54
CA VAL A 68 -7.65 8.59 8.85
C VAL A 68 -8.92 7.74 8.69
N ASP A 69 -9.65 7.97 7.62
CA ASP A 69 -10.93 7.33 7.35
C ASP A 69 -10.73 6.05 6.54
N LYS A 70 -11.09 4.91 7.14
CA LYS A 70 -10.93 3.60 6.49
C LYS A 70 -11.72 3.51 5.19
N GLN A 71 -12.95 4.07 5.16
CA GLN A 71 -13.79 3.98 3.96
C GLN A 71 -13.19 4.75 2.81
N LYS A 72 -12.54 5.88 3.09
CA LYS A 72 -11.84 6.64 2.05
C LYS A 72 -10.66 5.87 1.51
N ALA A 73 -9.95 5.19 2.38
CA ALA A 73 -8.84 4.34 1.95
C ALA A 73 -9.33 3.21 1.04
N GLU A 74 -10.43 2.55 1.43
CA GLU A 74 -11.02 1.49 0.61
C GLU A 74 -11.47 2.01 -0.76
N SER A 75 -12.08 3.18 -0.78
CA SER A 75 -12.52 3.79 -2.04
C SER A 75 -11.35 4.12 -2.93
N PHE A 76 -10.28 4.64 -2.33
CA PHE A 76 -9.08 4.99 -3.09
C PHE A 76 -8.39 3.74 -3.65
N GLU A 77 -8.32 2.67 -2.87
CA GLU A 77 -7.75 1.42 -3.35
C GLU A 77 -8.53 0.90 -4.56
N ARG A 78 -9.85 0.89 -4.46
CA ARG A 78 -10.70 0.46 -5.59
C ARG A 78 -10.52 1.36 -6.81
N TYR A 79 -10.42 2.67 -6.57
CA TYR A 79 -10.20 3.61 -7.65
C TYR A 79 -8.90 3.32 -8.39
N LEU A 80 -7.82 3.05 -7.66
CA LEU A 80 -6.52 2.77 -8.28
C LEU A 80 -6.53 1.50 -9.14
N LYS A 81 -7.50 0.62 -8.91
CA LYS A 81 -7.67 -0.61 -9.69
C LYS A 81 -8.63 -0.45 -10.87
N SER A 82 -9.21 0.73 -11.03
CA SER A 82 -10.08 1.05 -12.17
C SER A 82 -9.24 1.65 -13.31
N GLY A 83 -9.86 1.79 -14.49
CA GLY A 83 -9.16 2.33 -15.65
C GLY A 83 -8.63 3.73 -15.43
N SER A 84 -9.48 4.65 -14.92
CA SER A 84 -9.05 6.03 -14.66
C SER A 84 -8.04 6.09 -13.51
N GLY A 85 -8.19 5.21 -12.53
CA GLY A 85 -7.23 5.13 -11.43
C GLY A 85 -5.86 4.63 -11.88
N HIS A 86 -5.84 3.69 -12.81
CA HIS A 86 -4.57 3.25 -13.40
C HIS A 86 -3.84 4.40 -14.08
N ALA A 87 -4.57 5.21 -14.84
CA ALA A 87 -3.99 6.37 -15.50
C ALA A 87 -3.46 7.39 -14.49
N PHE A 88 -4.23 7.64 -13.44
CA PHE A 88 -3.82 8.54 -12.37
C PHE A 88 -2.55 8.02 -11.68
N ALA A 89 -2.54 6.74 -11.30
CA ALA A 89 -1.41 6.16 -10.60
C ALA A 89 -0.14 6.17 -11.44
N ARG A 90 -0.28 5.83 -12.73
CA ARG A 90 0.86 5.84 -13.65
C ARG A 90 1.48 7.23 -13.76
N LYS A 91 0.67 8.25 -13.71
CA LYS A 91 1.13 9.62 -13.84
C LYS A 91 1.66 10.20 -12.53
N ARG A 92 1.12 9.78 -11.38
CA ARG A 92 1.35 10.47 -10.11
C ARG A 92 2.03 9.64 -9.04
N LEU A 93 1.88 8.31 -9.08
CA LEU A 93 2.26 7.47 -7.95
C LEU A 93 3.35 6.46 -8.29
N TRP A 94 3.33 5.92 -9.48
CA TRP A 94 4.37 5.01 -9.93
C TRP A 94 5.57 5.77 -10.46
#